data_4d1bdb82226629d7be65ef92a0ea4dbf
#
_entry.id   4d1bdb82226629d7be65ef92a0ea4dbf
#
_cell.length_a   1.000
_cell.length_b   1.000
_cell.length_c   1.000
_cell.angle_alpha   90.00
_cell.angle_beta   90.00
_cell.angle_gamma   90.00
#
_symmetry.space_group_name_H-M   'P 1'
#
loop_
_entity.id
_entity.type
_entity.pdbx_description
1 polymer ?
#
loop_
_entity_poly.entity_id
_entity_poly.type
_entity_poly.pdbx_seq_one_letter_code
_entity_poly.pdbx_strand_id
1 'polypeptide(L)' 'MEKFLSIKAAAQATGLSQIFLRAGCRDGSVPHIRAGVKYLINLPLLLAQLDAASTDQKEGQA' A
#
# COMPACT_ATOMS: atom_id res chain seq x y z
N MET A 1 11.74 -1.47 -13.86
CA MET A 1 10.61 -1.74 -13.01
C MET A 1 10.48 -0.70 -11.92
N GLU A 2 9.30 -0.18 -11.75
CA GLU A 2 9.12 0.89 -10.81
C GLU A 2 8.84 0.38 -9.43
N LYS A 3 9.56 0.91 -8.48
CA LYS A 3 9.39 0.57 -7.10
C LYS A 3 8.31 1.43 -6.48
N PHE A 4 8.23 2.68 -6.93
CA PHE A 4 7.26 3.61 -6.39
C PHE A 4 6.17 3.85 -7.40
N LEU A 5 4.92 3.73 -6.96
CA LEU A 5 3.77 3.90 -7.83
C LEU A 5 2.83 4.95 -7.24
N SER A 6 2.06 5.60 -8.10
CA SER A 6 1.05 6.52 -7.61
C SER A 6 -0.01 5.74 -6.85
N ILE A 7 -0.83 6.44 -6.08
CA ILE A 7 -1.90 5.79 -5.34
C ILE A 7 -2.81 5.02 -6.29
N LYS A 8 -3.13 5.61 -7.42
CA LYS A 8 -4.00 4.95 -8.38
C LYS A 8 -3.38 3.67 -8.92
N ALA A 9 -2.12 3.73 -9.30
CA ALA A 9 -1.43 2.56 -9.84
C ALA A 9 -1.25 1.49 -8.77
N ALA A 10 -0.93 1.89 -7.55
CA ALA A 10 -0.77 0.94 -6.47
C ALA A 10 -2.11 0.27 -6.14
N ALA A 11 -3.19 1.03 -6.20
CA ALA A 11 -4.52 0.46 -5.97
C ALA A 11 -4.83 -0.60 -7.01
N GLN A 12 -4.49 -0.34 -8.26
CA GLN A 12 -4.74 -1.30 -9.32
C GLN A 12 -3.87 -2.54 -9.15
N ALA A 13 -2.64 -2.35 -8.74
CA ALA A 13 -1.73 -3.47 -8.60
C ALA A 13 -2.07 -4.36 -7.41
N THR A 14 -2.63 -3.78 -6.35
CA THR A 14 -2.89 -4.54 -5.13
C THR A 14 -4.34 -4.90 -4.94
N GLY A 15 -5.24 -4.26 -5.66
CA GLY A 15 -6.67 -4.47 -5.46
C GLY A 15 -7.23 -3.70 -4.28
N LEU A 16 -6.44 -2.85 -3.66
CA LEU A 16 -6.91 -2.05 -2.53
C LEU A 16 -7.55 -0.76 -3.04
N SER A 17 -8.36 -0.13 -2.21
CA SER A 17 -9.00 1.10 -2.63
C SER A 17 -8.02 2.27 -2.56
N GLN A 18 -8.24 3.26 -3.39
CA GLN A 18 -7.41 4.45 -3.35
C GLN A 18 -7.61 5.20 -2.04
N ILE A 19 -8.81 5.16 -1.51
CA ILE A 19 -9.11 5.83 -0.25
C ILE A 19 -8.31 5.22 0.87
N PHE A 20 -8.25 3.90 0.89
CA PHE A 20 -7.47 3.17 1.90
C PHE A 20 -5.99 3.55 1.81
N LEU A 21 -5.45 3.55 0.60
CA LEU A 21 -4.03 3.85 0.41
C LEU A 21 -3.73 5.30 0.78
N ARG A 22 -4.60 6.20 0.42
CA ARG A 22 -4.39 7.60 0.74
C ARG A 22 -4.44 7.82 2.25
N ALA A 23 -5.38 7.20 2.93
CA ALA A 23 -5.47 7.32 4.37
C ALA A 23 -4.24 6.72 5.03
N GLY A 24 -3.75 5.61 4.52
CA GLY A 24 -2.54 4.99 5.04
C GLY A 24 -1.31 5.86 4.84
N CYS A 25 -1.24 6.59 3.74
CA CYS A 25 -0.15 7.52 3.51
C CYS A 25 -0.20 8.67 4.50
N ARG A 26 -1.38 9.17 4.79
CA ARG A 26 -1.52 10.26 5.73
C ARG A 26 -1.18 9.85 7.15
N ASP A 27 -1.57 8.64 7.50
CA ASP A 27 -1.32 8.07 8.80
C ASP A 27 0.08 7.61 8.97
N GLY A 28 0.78 7.27 7.89
CA GLY A 28 2.10 6.69 7.95
C GLY A 28 2.08 5.17 8.02
N SER A 29 0.92 4.54 7.89
CA SER A 29 0.87 3.08 7.99
C SER A 29 1.21 2.40 6.67
N VAL A 30 1.13 3.11 5.55
CA VAL A 30 1.49 2.57 4.24
C VAL A 30 2.87 3.12 3.86
N PRO A 31 3.82 2.27 3.46
CA PRO A 31 5.14 2.77 3.08
C PRO A 31 5.05 3.63 1.84
N HIS A 32 5.50 4.84 1.95
CA HIS A 32 5.37 5.81 0.86
C HIS A 32 6.43 6.88 0.97
N ILE A 33 6.57 7.66 -0.11
CA ILE A 33 7.34 8.90 -0.04
C ILE A 33 6.47 9.98 -0.63
N ARG A 34 6.79 11.20 -0.29
CA ARG A 34 6.03 12.32 -0.79
C ARG A 34 6.84 13.04 -1.84
N ALA A 35 6.25 13.23 -3.00
CA ALA A 35 6.91 13.95 -4.08
C ALA A 35 6.05 15.14 -4.44
N GLY A 36 6.35 16.29 -3.86
CA GLY A 36 5.55 17.49 -4.06
C GLY A 36 4.19 17.28 -3.40
N VAL A 37 3.13 17.35 -4.18
CA VAL A 37 1.79 17.15 -3.66
C VAL A 37 1.30 15.73 -3.82
N LYS A 38 2.14 14.85 -4.36
CA LYS A 38 1.72 13.48 -4.61
C LYS A 38 2.36 12.53 -3.65
N TYR A 39 1.68 11.42 -3.41
CA TYR A 39 2.25 10.33 -2.65
C TYR A 39 2.66 9.24 -3.63
N LEU A 40 3.83 8.66 -3.40
CA LEU A 40 4.27 7.51 -4.18
C LEU A 40 4.41 6.35 -3.23
N ILE A 41 3.76 5.25 -3.56
CA ILE A 41 3.72 4.08 -2.71
C ILE A 41 4.90 3.18 -3.00
N ASN A 42 5.61 2.74 -1.96
CA ASN A 42 6.69 1.79 -2.12
C ASN A 42 6.06 0.41 -2.21
N LEU A 43 5.82 -0.03 -3.42
CA LEU A 43 5.08 -1.27 -3.65
C LEU A 43 5.73 -2.50 -3.05
N PRO A 44 7.02 -2.74 -3.20
CA PRO A 44 7.61 -3.93 -2.59
C PRO A 44 7.41 -4.00 -1.09
N LEU A 45 7.55 -2.88 -0.39
CA LEU A 45 7.33 -2.87 1.04
C LEU A 45 5.87 -3.05 1.38
N LEU A 46 4.98 -2.45 0.60
CA LEU A 46 3.56 -2.61 0.83
C LEU A 46 3.15 -4.07 0.67
N LEU A 47 3.65 -4.72 -0.35
CA LEU A 47 3.34 -6.12 -0.57
C LEU A 47 3.85 -6.98 0.58
N ALA A 48 5.02 -6.65 1.10
CA ALA A 48 5.56 -7.39 2.23
C ALA A 48 4.69 -7.19 3.47
N GLN A 49 4.19 -5.99 3.69
CA GLN A 49 3.31 -5.73 4.80
C GLN A 49 2.00 -6.47 4.66
N LEU A 50 1.45 -6.49 3.47
CA LEU A 50 0.19 -7.19 3.22
C LEU A 50 0.35 -8.68 3.41
N ASP A 51 1.48 -9.20 3.01
CA ASP A 51 1.75 -10.62 3.15
C ASP A 51 1.84 -10.99 4.62
N ALA A 52 2.51 -10.19 5.42
CA ALA A 52 2.61 -10.42 6.85
C ALA A 52 1.24 -10.32 7.51
N ALA A 53 0.45 -9.35 7.13
CA ALA A 53 -0.88 -9.19 7.69
C ALA A 53 -1.79 -10.32 7.27
N SER A 54 -1.67 -10.78 6.05
CA SER A 54 -2.43 -11.90 5.58
C SER A 54 -2.13 -13.15 6.35
N THR A 55 -0.87 -13.36 6.65
CA THR A 55 -0.45 -14.51 7.41
C THR A 55 -1.07 -14.46 8.79
N ASP A 56 -1.09 -13.31 9.39
CA ASP A 56 -1.65 -13.13 10.69
C ASP A 56 -3.15 -13.32 10.70
N GLN A 57 -3.82 -12.95 9.65
CA GLN A 57 -5.24 -12.99 9.62
C GLN A 57 -5.83 -14.20 8.99
N LYS A 58 -4.99 -15.12 8.58
CA LYS A 58 -5.41 -16.24 7.87
C LYS A 58 -6.42 -17.07 8.59
N GLU A 59 -6.27 -17.20 9.87
CA GLU A 59 -7.20 -17.98 10.61
C GLU A 59 -8.53 -17.31 10.66
N GLY A 60 -8.55 -16.04 10.76
CA GLY A 60 -9.76 -15.33 10.85
C GLY A 60 -10.59 -15.42 9.62
N GLN A 61 -9.97 -15.75 8.53
CA GLN A 61 -10.66 -15.83 7.33
C GLN A 61 -11.21 -17.13 7.01
N ALA A 62 -10.75 -18.09 7.62
CA ALA A 62 -11.11 -19.46 7.34
C ALA A 62 -12.59 -19.75 7.44
#